data_a678546161bb79b49190a8c187bc93e4
#
_entry.id   a678546161bb79b49190a8c187bc93e4
#
_cell.length_a   1.000
_cell.length_b   1.000
_cell.length_c   1.000
_cell.angle_alpha   90.00
_cell.angle_beta   90.00
_cell.angle_gamma   90.00
#
_symmetry.space_group_name_H-M   'P 1'
#
loop_
_entity.id
_entity.type
_entity.pdbx_description
1 polymer ?
#
loop_
_entity_poly.entity_id
_entity_poly.type
_entity_poly.pdbx_seq_one_letter_code
_entity_poly.pdbx_strand_id
1 'polypeptide(L)'
;MALDQIGCGSSASQAKKTSCACFGPRPMAPEAENEETHMKPTIAALMLSIACIPGIALAADTGQLPCATTAECNQQAAKVGASPVALGATATSKTDQAEDRFYWLNKINRASAVMLVEEKIVAPELGRKLATGVNFTIEQAAKPDGKRPSDVLQIEKIISGSIGSDASFIHTGRSRQDMYATYRMAKLRNQLLDFSDALNGMRARVLAVAAKNVNTIVPAYTNGVQAQPTSYANYLLGYEASFARDAERIHELYKRLNRCAMGTAVLANSSWPLNRTRMAELLGFDGIIENSIDAGQISPSDVSLEAAAIVSSNAIRLGAVLGDIHTQYHQTRPWMLLDEASTYTSSAMPQKRNPGVIMRAREEASDVVGLADTVTFRAHNVTTGMTDYKASWAEIGLFAHAVNMIGDFDIVLDALTVNPQRALEELEDDWTTSMELAETLQQEHHIPFRVGHGFASSIVTFARANGFKPRTFPYAKAVELYAAAIQSFQLPDAKLPMDETEFRQVLSPAFMVKTRVGIGGPQPQEVERQLTEALKTLDADKTWMETARGNIRSADARLDSSFRQLLAP
;
A
#
# COMPACT_ATOMS: atom_id res chain seq x y z
N MET A 1 38.99 30.86 39.34
CA MET A 1 39.84 31.90 38.74
C MET A 1 39.10 32.41 37.49
N ALA A 2 38.66 33.68 37.64
CA ALA A 2 38.45 34.77 36.73
C ALA A 2 37.61 34.46 35.47
N LEU A 3 36.37 34.86 35.27
CA LEU A 3 35.82 36.22 35.10
C LEU A 3 36.64 37.06 34.10
N ASP A 4 35.99 37.37 32.92
CA ASP A 4 35.79 38.78 32.60
C ASP A 4 34.74 38.96 31.48
N GLN A 5 33.91 39.95 31.72
CA GLN A 5 32.88 40.58 30.85
C GLN A 5 33.57 41.55 29.86
N ILE A 6 32.84 41.93 28.84
CA ILE A 6 32.78 43.23 28.12
C ILE A 6 31.81 42.98 26.95
N GLY A 7 30.77 43.75 26.55
CA GLY A 7 30.32 45.05 26.91
C GLY A 7 29.27 45.45 25.84
N CYS A 8 28.24 46.18 26.23
CA CYS A 8 27.19 46.75 25.40
C CYS A 8 27.68 47.72 24.30
N GLY A 9 27.05 47.63 23.11
CA GLY A 9 27.12 48.67 22.10
C GLY A 9 25.76 48.85 21.42
N SER A 10 25.04 49.88 21.80
CA SER A 10 23.79 50.34 21.24
C SER A 10 23.99 51.09 19.91
N SER A 11 23.21 50.79 18.88
CA SER A 11 22.86 51.80 17.87
C SER A 11 21.47 51.55 17.32
N ALA A 12 20.62 52.54 17.53
CA ALA A 12 19.27 52.64 17.02
C ALA A 12 19.28 53.02 15.53
N SER A 13 18.40 52.42 14.72
CA SER A 13 17.99 53.00 13.42
C SER A 13 16.59 52.51 13.03
N GLN A 14 15.67 53.39 13.17
CA GLN A 14 14.45 53.68 12.41
C GLN A 14 13.55 52.50 11.95
N ALA A 15 12.40 52.43 12.62
CA ALA A 15 11.19 51.75 12.22
C ALA A 15 10.53 52.37 10.98
N LYS A 16 10.25 51.60 9.95
CA LYS A 16 9.20 51.90 8.97
C LYS A 16 7.91 51.16 9.38
N LYS A 17 6.92 51.94 9.74
CA LYS A 17 5.52 51.54 9.96
C LYS A 17 4.93 51.09 8.63
N THR A 18 4.50 49.82 8.55
CA THR A 18 3.50 49.38 7.57
C THR A 18 2.26 48.93 8.35
N SER A 19 1.16 49.55 8.02
CA SER A 19 -0.14 49.46 8.67
C SER A 19 -0.75 48.06 8.52
N CYS A 20 -1.09 47.42 9.64
CA CYS A 20 -2.07 46.31 9.69
C CYS A 20 -3.48 46.90 9.57
N ALA A 21 -4.19 46.56 8.50
CA ALA A 21 -5.62 46.79 8.39
C ALA A 21 -6.36 45.71 9.20
N CYS A 22 -6.97 46.13 10.30
CA CYS A 22 -7.94 45.33 11.05
C CYS A 22 -9.24 45.22 10.23
N PHE A 23 -9.64 44.02 9.87
CA PHE A 23 -11.00 43.73 9.43
C PHE A 23 -11.90 43.63 10.66
N GLY A 24 -12.81 44.61 10.81
CA GLY A 24 -13.90 44.59 11.78
C GLY A 24 -15.03 43.64 11.36
N PRO A 25 -15.89 43.22 12.29
CA PRO A 25 -16.94 42.23 12.03
C PRO A 25 -18.06 42.84 11.17
N ARG A 26 -18.56 42.09 10.20
CA ARG A 26 -19.76 42.42 9.41
C ARG A 26 -21.00 42.31 10.30
N PRO A 27 -22.00 43.19 10.13
CA PRO A 27 -23.26 43.13 10.88
C PRO A 27 -24.13 41.94 10.42
N MET A 28 -24.78 41.31 11.40
CA MET A 28 -25.80 40.28 11.23
C MET A 28 -27.05 40.87 10.57
N ALA A 29 -27.62 40.17 9.61
CA ALA A 29 -28.94 40.45 9.06
C ALA A 29 -30.03 39.94 10.04
N PRO A 30 -31.23 40.53 10.05
CA PRO A 30 -32.23 40.29 11.06
C PRO A 30 -32.94 38.95 10.91
N GLU A 31 -33.29 38.38 12.07
CA GLU A 31 -34.11 37.20 12.25
C GLU A 31 -35.49 37.35 11.57
N ALA A 32 -35.85 36.35 10.77
CA ALA A 32 -37.21 36.18 10.31
C ALA A 32 -37.98 35.27 11.29
N GLU A 33 -39.09 35.76 11.76
CA GLU A 33 -39.98 35.10 12.70
C GLU A 33 -40.52 33.73 12.23
N ASN A 34 -40.58 32.80 13.19
CA ASN A 34 -41.24 31.52 13.08
C ASN A 34 -42.72 31.66 12.84
N GLU A 35 -43.24 31.15 11.74
CA GLU A 35 -44.59 30.65 11.65
C GLU A 35 -44.63 29.15 11.81
N GLU A 36 -45.04 28.67 12.95
CA GLU A 36 -45.44 27.27 13.20
C GLU A 36 -46.71 26.98 12.40
N THR A 37 -46.59 26.20 11.31
CA THR A 37 -47.73 25.52 10.74
C THR A 37 -47.65 24.03 11.05
N HIS A 38 -48.55 23.61 11.94
CA HIS A 38 -48.87 22.22 12.22
C HIS A 38 -49.16 21.45 10.93
N MET A 39 -48.37 20.44 10.62
CA MET A 39 -48.74 19.37 9.72
C MET A 39 -48.60 18.03 10.43
N LYS A 40 -49.72 17.48 10.81
CA LYS A 40 -49.90 16.14 11.36
C LYS A 40 -49.74 15.05 10.26
N PRO A 41 -49.51 13.80 10.65
CA PRO A 41 -48.84 12.78 9.85
C PRO A 41 -49.81 12.07 8.89
N THR A 42 -49.42 12.01 7.61
CA THR A 42 -50.10 11.16 6.61
C THR A 42 -49.05 10.42 5.79
N ILE A 43 -48.23 9.59 6.44
CA ILE A 43 -47.38 8.59 5.81
C ILE A 43 -47.60 7.22 6.48
N ALA A 44 -48.86 6.78 6.48
CA ALA A 44 -49.24 5.43 6.91
C ALA A 44 -50.35 4.80 6.05
N ALA A 45 -50.59 5.30 4.85
CA ALA A 45 -51.66 4.81 3.98
C ALA A 45 -51.29 4.60 2.52
N LEU A 46 -49.98 4.36 2.21
CA LEU A 46 -49.55 4.05 0.84
C LEU A 46 -48.73 2.76 0.73
N MET A 47 -48.91 1.81 1.65
CA MET A 47 -48.27 0.49 1.59
C MET A 47 -49.30 -0.67 1.58
N LEU A 48 -50.55 -0.42 1.17
CA LEU A 48 -51.53 -1.50 1.14
C LEU A 48 -52.52 -1.40 -0.03
N SER A 49 -52.04 -1.25 -1.26
CA SER A 49 -52.87 -1.42 -2.46
C SER A 49 -52.08 -1.77 -3.73
N ILE A 50 -51.11 -2.71 -3.63
CA ILE A 50 -50.62 -3.48 -4.79
C ILE A 50 -50.62 -4.96 -4.39
N ALA A 51 -51.80 -5.50 -4.18
CA ALA A 51 -52.03 -6.93 -4.16
C ALA A 51 -53.31 -7.17 -4.97
N CYS A 52 -53.12 -7.71 -6.17
CA CYS A 52 -54.05 -8.41 -7.05
C CYS A 52 -53.92 -7.93 -8.50
N ILE A 53 -52.86 -8.33 -9.18
CA ILE A 53 -52.89 -8.62 -10.61
C ILE A 53 -52.40 -10.06 -10.76
N PRO A 54 -53.23 -11.02 -11.14
CA PRO A 54 -52.77 -12.37 -11.39
C PRO A 54 -52.19 -12.47 -12.80
N GLY A 55 -50.99 -13.02 -12.90
CA GLY A 55 -50.53 -13.64 -14.12
C GLY A 55 -49.56 -12.83 -14.98
N ILE A 56 -48.38 -12.45 -14.42
CA ILE A 56 -47.13 -12.42 -15.21
C ILE A 56 -46.06 -13.10 -14.34
N ALA A 57 -45.82 -14.37 -14.63
CA ALA A 57 -44.64 -15.06 -14.15
C ALA A 57 -43.42 -14.40 -14.86
N LEU A 58 -42.81 -13.42 -14.22
CA LEU A 58 -41.42 -13.06 -14.53
C LEU A 58 -40.58 -14.26 -14.11
N ALA A 59 -40.23 -15.10 -15.07
CA ALA A 59 -39.11 -15.99 -14.96
C ALA A 59 -37.89 -15.10 -14.69
N ALA A 60 -37.48 -15.04 -13.42
CA ALA A 60 -36.18 -14.59 -13.06
C ALA A 60 -35.22 -15.64 -13.67
N ASP A 61 -34.70 -15.33 -14.87
CA ASP A 61 -33.56 -16.00 -15.43
C ASP A 61 -32.35 -15.55 -14.55
N THR A 62 -32.22 -16.22 -13.42
CA THR A 62 -30.98 -16.22 -12.65
C THR A 62 -30.00 -16.98 -13.52
N GLY A 63 -29.27 -16.25 -14.36
CA GLY A 63 -28.11 -16.78 -15.09
C GLY A 63 -27.10 -17.32 -14.09
N GLN A 64 -27.38 -18.48 -13.50
CA GLN A 64 -26.41 -19.25 -12.75
C GLN A 64 -25.35 -19.72 -13.75
N LEU A 65 -24.13 -19.23 -13.58
CA LEU A 65 -22.96 -19.81 -14.22
C LEU A 65 -22.98 -21.32 -13.91
N PRO A 66 -22.75 -22.18 -14.90
CA PRO A 66 -22.74 -23.63 -14.68
C PRO A 66 -21.46 -24.05 -13.99
N CYS A 67 -21.42 -23.91 -12.67
CA CYS A 67 -20.31 -24.39 -11.86
C CYS A 67 -20.84 -25.45 -10.87
N ALA A 68 -20.11 -26.55 -10.75
CA ALA A 68 -20.51 -27.66 -9.90
C ALA A 68 -20.27 -27.42 -8.41
N THR A 69 -19.40 -26.49 -8.04
CA THR A 69 -19.06 -26.16 -6.65
C THR A 69 -18.89 -24.65 -6.46
N THR A 70 -19.07 -24.17 -5.22
CA THR A 70 -18.81 -22.77 -4.84
C THR A 70 -17.37 -22.34 -5.13
N ALA A 71 -16.41 -23.26 -5.03
CA ALA A 71 -15.01 -23.00 -5.33
C ALA A 71 -14.77 -22.77 -6.83
N GLU A 72 -15.43 -23.54 -7.69
CA GLU A 72 -15.36 -23.37 -9.15
C GLU A 72 -16.06 -22.08 -9.59
N CYS A 73 -17.23 -21.76 -9.00
CA CYS A 73 -17.90 -20.49 -9.23
C CYS A 73 -17.03 -19.30 -8.84
N ASN A 74 -16.35 -19.36 -7.70
CA ASN A 74 -15.46 -18.31 -7.25
C ASN A 74 -14.21 -18.18 -8.13
N GLN A 75 -13.65 -19.29 -8.63
CA GLN A 75 -12.54 -19.27 -9.58
C GLN A 75 -12.94 -18.67 -10.95
N GLN A 76 -14.12 -19.03 -11.43
CA GLN A 76 -14.62 -18.51 -12.70
C GLN A 76 -15.04 -17.03 -12.56
N ALA A 77 -15.68 -16.66 -11.44
CA ALA A 77 -15.97 -15.28 -11.10
C ALA A 77 -14.70 -14.44 -10.95
N ALA A 78 -13.65 -14.98 -10.34
CA ALA A 78 -12.34 -14.33 -10.23
C ALA A 78 -11.70 -14.08 -11.61
N LYS A 79 -11.76 -15.04 -12.54
CA LYS A 79 -11.23 -14.90 -13.90
C LYS A 79 -11.95 -13.83 -14.73
N VAL A 80 -13.24 -13.67 -14.56
CA VAL A 80 -14.04 -12.69 -15.31
C VAL A 80 -14.31 -11.39 -14.55
N GLY A 81 -13.73 -11.23 -13.34
CA GLY A 81 -13.91 -10.03 -12.53
C GLY A 81 -15.31 -9.84 -11.92
N ALA A 82 -16.12 -10.91 -11.87
CA ALA A 82 -17.35 -10.89 -11.08
C ALA A 82 -16.98 -10.98 -9.58
N SER A 83 -17.61 -10.16 -8.74
CA SER A 83 -17.39 -10.24 -7.29
C SER A 83 -17.67 -11.66 -6.78
N PRO A 84 -16.82 -12.24 -5.92
CA PRO A 84 -17.13 -13.48 -5.26
C PRO A 84 -18.46 -13.35 -4.50
N VAL A 85 -19.36 -14.31 -4.64
CA VAL A 85 -20.69 -14.31 -4.01
C VAL A 85 -20.64 -14.42 -2.47
N ALA A 86 -19.47 -14.33 -1.87
CA ALA A 86 -19.28 -14.35 -0.42
C ALA A 86 -18.39 -13.20 0.05
N LEU A 87 -18.93 -12.01 0.13
CA LEU A 87 -18.44 -10.97 1.04
C LEU A 87 -18.65 -11.47 2.48
N GLY A 88 -17.60 -12.00 3.13
CA GLY A 88 -17.71 -12.37 4.53
C GLY A 88 -16.67 -13.32 5.09
N ALA A 89 -15.91 -14.01 4.25
CA ALA A 89 -14.76 -14.78 4.72
C ALA A 89 -13.49 -14.00 4.38
N THR A 90 -13.05 -13.12 5.30
CA THR A 90 -11.67 -12.67 5.31
C THR A 90 -10.79 -13.91 5.19
N ALA A 91 -10.06 -14.03 4.09
CA ALA A 91 -9.09 -15.10 3.93
C ALA A 91 -8.01 -14.93 5.00
N THR A 92 -8.26 -15.52 6.17
CA THR A 92 -7.26 -15.59 7.24
C THR A 92 -6.08 -16.34 6.68
N SER A 93 -4.89 -15.79 6.75
CA SER A 93 -3.69 -16.49 6.27
C SER A 93 -3.60 -17.86 6.96
N LYS A 94 -3.02 -18.87 6.31
CA LYS A 94 -2.79 -20.18 6.93
C LYS A 94 -1.99 -20.06 8.23
N THR A 95 -1.10 -19.09 8.33
CA THR A 95 -0.33 -18.75 9.52
C THR A 95 -1.22 -18.19 10.63
N ASP A 96 -2.14 -17.31 10.32
CA ASP A 96 -3.10 -16.74 11.27
C ASP A 96 -4.05 -17.79 11.86
N GLN A 97 -4.43 -18.81 11.07
CA GLN A 97 -5.23 -19.93 11.55
C GLN A 97 -4.44 -20.87 12.45
N ALA A 98 -3.17 -21.12 12.12
CA ALA A 98 -2.28 -21.97 12.90
C ALA A 98 -1.82 -21.30 14.19
N GLU A 99 -1.52 -19.99 14.14
CA GLU A 99 -1.02 -19.17 15.24
C GLU A 99 -2.13 -18.32 15.88
N ASP A 100 -3.27 -18.93 16.19
CA ASP A 100 -4.38 -18.30 16.89
C ASP A 100 -3.99 -17.85 18.31
N ARG A 101 -4.93 -17.21 19.01
CA ARG A 101 -4.70 -16.74 20.40
C ARG A 101 -4.36 -17.87 21.35
N PHE A 102 -4.97 -19.06 21.20
CA PHE A 102 -4.64 -20.25 22.01
C PHE A 102 -3.19 -20.66 21.83
N TYR A 103 -2.70 -20.72 20.60
CA TYR A 103 -1.31 -21.05 20.30
C TYR A 103 -0.35 -20.06 20.98
N TRP A 104 -0.58 -18.76 20.83
CA TRP A 104 0.29 -17.74 21.40
C TRP A 104 0.26 -17.71 22.93
N LEU A 105 -0.91 -17.87 23.57
CA LEU A 105 -0.99 -17.94 25.02
C LEU A 105 -0.23 -19.15 25.58
N ASN A 106 -0.26 -20.29 24.92
CA ASN A 106 0.51 -21.46 25.34
C ASN A 106 2.00 -21.36 24.97
N LYS A 107 2.36 -20.68 23.88
CA LYS A 107 3.75 -20.32 23.59
C LYS A 107 4.34 -19.43 24.69
N ILE A 108 3.57 -18.44 25.16
CA ILE A 108 3.94 -17.60 26.31
C ILE A 108 4.03 -18.43 27.60
N ASN A 109 3.10 -19.37 27.83
CA ASN A 109 3.15 -20.27 29.00
C ASN A 109 4.42 -21.12 28.99
N ARG A 110 4.80 -21.68 27.84
CA ARG A 110 6.04 -22.46 27.67
C ARG A 110 7.27 -21.61 27.96
N ALA A 111 7.35 -20.40 27.37
CA ALA A 111 8.45 -19.47 27.59
C ALA A 111 8.53 -19.03 29.06
N SER A 112 7.39 -18.78 29.73
CA SER A 112 7.33 -18.44 31.13
C SER A 112 7.86 -19.60 32.00
N ALA A 113 7.43 -20.83 31.77
CA ALA A 113 7.91 -21.98 32.54
C ALA A 113 9.43 -22.16 32.43
N VAL A 114 10.00 -21.98 31.24
CA VAL A 114 11.44 -22.00 30.99
C VAL A 114 12.14 -20.89 31.77
N MET A 115 11.72 -19.64 31.60
CA MET A 115 12.34 -18.46 32.25
C MET A 115 12.27 -18.56 33.78
N LEU A 116 11.13 -18.96 34.35
CA LEU A 116 10.96 -19.07 35.80
C LEU A 116 11.94 -20.04 36.45
N VAL A 117 12.28 -21.15 35.76
CA VAL A 117 13.27 -22.13 36.22
C VAL A 117 14.70 -21.62 36.02
N GLU A 118 15.00 -21.05 34.85
CA GLU A 118 16.33 -20.53 34.51
C GLU A 118 16.73 -19.42 35.53
N GLU A 119 15.79 -18.53 35.91
CA GLU A 119 16.00 -17.45 36.87
C GLU A 119 15.85 -17.92 38.33
N LYS A 120 15.65 -19.22 38.57
CA LYS A 120 15.50 -19.80 39.93
C LYS A 120 14.33 -19.20 40.73
N ILE A 121 13.32 -18.67 40.05
CA ILE A 121 12.09 -18.17 40.68
C ILE A 121 11.23 -19.35 41.15
N VAL A 122 11.25 -20.44 40.43
CA VAL A 122 10.65 -21.72 40.81
C VAL A 122 11.69 -22.82 40.81
N ALA A 123 11.56 -23.80 41.72
CA ALA A 123 12.43 -24.97 41.74
C ALA A 123 12.24 -25.83 40.49
N PRO A 124 13.27 -26.59 40.05
CA PRO A 124 13.18 -27.44 38.84
C PRO A 124 12.01 -28.42 38.87
N GLU A 125 11.68 -29.01 40.00
CA GLU A 125 10.58 -29.96 40.19
C GLU A 125 9.22 -29.27 39.92
N LEU A 126 9.02 -28.06 40.43
CA LEU A 126 7.83 -27.27 40.17
C LEU A 126 7.78 -26.84 38.69
N GLY A 127 8.93 -26.45 38.15
CA GLY A 127 9.06 -26.12 36.70
C GLY A 127 8.63 -27.27 35.80
N ARG A 128 9.08 -28.50 36.10
CA ARG A 128 8.65 -29.72 35.39
C ARG A 128 7.15 -29.93 35.50
N LYS A 129 6.58 -29.76 36.69
CA LYS A 129 5.14 -29.89 36.92
C LYS A 129 4.35 -28.86 36.12
N LEU A 130 4.79 -27.60 36.06
CA LEU A 130 4.21 -26.55 35.23
C LEU A 130 4.29 -26.90 33.73
N ALA A 131 5.45 -27.36 33.25
CA ALA A 131 5.64 -27.78 31.89
C ALA A 131 4.71 -28.94 31.52
N THR A 132 4.52 -29.93 32.41
CA THR A 132 3.58 -31.04 32.23
C THR A 132 2.14 -30.55 32.05
N GLY A 133 1.69 -29.60 32.90
CA GLY A 133 0.34 -29.01 32.80
C GLY A 133 0.11 -28.20 31.52
N VAL A 134 1.11 -27.42 31.08
CA VAL A 134 1.07 -26.70 29.82
C VAL A 134 1.03 -27.66 28.63
N ASN A 135 1.89 -28.70 28.64
CA ASN A 135 1.93 -29.70 27.57
C ASN A 135 0.60 -30.48 27.47
N PHE A 136 0.04 -30.89 28.62
CA PHE A 136 -1.28 -31.50 28.68
C PHE A 136 -2.36 -30.64 28.01
N THR A 137 -2.37 -29.31 28.27
CA THR A 137 -3.32 -28.38 27.67
C THR A 137 -3.19 -28.33 26.14
N ILE A 138 -1.97 -28.34 25.62
CA ILE A 138 -1.68 -28.33 24.19
C ILE A 138 -2.13 -29.66 23.55
N GLU A 139 -1.82 -30.80 24.19
CA GLU A 139 -2.21 -32.13 23.71
C GLU A 139 -3.74 -32.32 23.69
N GLN A 140 -4.45 -31.82 24.70
CA GLN A 140 -5.92 -31.89 24.72
C GLN A 140 -6.53 -31.10 23.55
N ALA A 141 -5.97 -29.92 23.23
CA ALA A 141 -6.41 -29.09 22.13
C ALA A 141 -6.08 -29.68 20.73
N ALA A 142 -5.06 -30.53 20.65
CA ALA A 142 -4.67 -31.21 19.40
C ALA A 142 -5.58 -32.40 19.04
N LYS A 143 -6.44 -32.86 19.94
CA LYS A 143 -7.42 -33.93 19.65
C LYS A 143 -8.49 -33.45 18.65
N PRO A 144 -9.13 -34.34 17.88
CA PRO A 144 -10.11 -33.97 16.84
C PRO A 144 -11.18 -33.00 17.31
N ASP A 145 -11.71 -33.15 18.56
CA ASP A 145 -12.72 -32.28 19.16
C ASP A 145 -12.14 -31.38 20.26
N GLY A 146 -10.83 -31.17 20.24
CA GLY A 146 -10.09 -30.42 21.24
C GLY A 146 -10.46 -28.93 21.27
N LYS A 147 -10.85 -28.44 22.46
CA LYS A 147 -11.17 -27.01 22.64
C LYS A 147 -9.90 -26.19 22.72
N ARG A 148 -9.91 -25.04 22.03
CA ARG A 148 -8.82 -24.05 21.99
C ARG A 148 -9.29 -22.72 22.63
N PRO A 149 -9.36 -22.63 23.99
CA PRO A 149 -9.85 -21.41 24.64
C PRO A 149 -8.91 -20.23 24.38
N SER A 150 -9.47 -19.07 24.08
CA SER A 150 -8.75 -17.83 23.81
C SER A 150 -8.60 -16.90 25.03
N ASP A 151 -8.96 -17.39 26.21
CA ASP A 151 -8.88 -16.67 27.49
C ASP A 151 -7.85 -17.32 28.42
N VAL A 152 -7.01 -16.49 29.06
CA VAL A 152 -5.93 -16.92 29.96
C VAL A 152 -6.44 -17.73 31.12
N LEU A 153 -7.55 -17.32 31.76
CA LEU A 153 -8.09 -18.01 32.93
C LEU A 153 -8.69 -19.37 32.58
N GLN A 154 -9.27 -19.50 31.39
CA GLN A 154 -9.76 -20.80 30.90
C GLN A 154 -8.59 -21.77 30.65
N ILE A 155 -7.47 -21.30 30.12
CA ILE A 155 -6.25 -22.09 29.94
C ILE A 155 -5.69 -22.51 31.30
N GLU A 156 -5.55 -21.57 32.26
CA GLU A 156 -5.08 -21.86 33.62
C GLU A 156 -5.98 -22.89 34.33
N LYS A 157 -7.29 -22.83 34.12
CA LYS A 157 -8.23 -23.82 34.68
C LYS A 157 -7.93 -25.24 34.16
N ILE A 158 -7.57 -25.39 32.89
CA ILE A 158 -7.17 -26.67 32.30
C ILE A 158 -5.88 -27.16 32.92
N ILE A 159 -4.89 -26.26 33.04
CA ILE A 159 -3.59 -26.58 33.71
C ILE A 159 -3.82 -27.01 35.16
N SER A 160 -4.64 -26.25 35.93
CA SER A 160 -4.98 -26.57 37.31
C SER A 160 -5.71 -27.91 37.47
N GLY A 161 -6.57 -28.25 36.51
CA GLY A 161 -7.24 -29.57 36.46
C GLY A 161 -6.24 -30.72 36.31
N SER A 162 -5.08 -30.48 35.71
CA SER A 162 -4.04 -31.49 35.46
C SER A 162 -3.02 -31.59 36.60
N ILE A 163 -2.59 -30.46 37.17
CA ILE A 163 -1.48 -30.42 38.16
C ILE A 163 -1.83 -29.81 39.53
N GLY A 164 -3.08 -29.47 39.72
CA GLY A 164 -3.56 -28.88 40.98
C GLY A 164 -3.23 -27.40 41.13
N SER A 165 -3.22 -26.89 42.38
CA SER A 165 -3.03 -25.47 42.73
C SER A 165 -1.68 -24.90 42.29
N ASP A 166 -0.67 -25.74 42.13
CA ASP A 166 0.65 -25.32 41.65
C ASP A 166 0.63 -24.68 40.28
N ALA A 167 -0.42 -24.92 39.50
CA ALA A 167 -0.66 -24.26 38.20
C ALA A 167 -0.58 -22.73 38.29
N SER A 168 -0.97 -22.14 39.42
CA SER A 168 -0.96 -20.68 39.60
C SER A 168 0.45 -20.05 39.55
N PHE A 169 1.51 -20.82 39.80
CA PHE A 169 2.89 -20.33 39.63
C PHE A 169 3.23 -19.98 38.18
N ILE A 170 2.52 -20.50 37.20
CA ILE A 170 2.72 -20.06 35.81
C ILE A 170 2.36 -18.59 35.58
N HIS A 171 1.53 -18.01 36.46
CA HIS A 171 1.12 -16.61 36.43
C HIS A 171 2.09 -15.64 37.13
N THR A 172 3.23 -16.12 37.63
CA THR A 172 4.21 -15.30 38.36
C THR A 172 4.64 -14.08 37.51
N GLY A 173 4.43 -12.87 38.07
CA GLY A 173 4.89 -11.60 37.50
C GLY A 173 4.30 -11.21 36.14
N ARG A 174 3.14 -11.72 35.76
CA ARG A 174 2.48 -11.40 34.49
C ARG A 174 0.98 -11.11 34.68
N SER A 175 0.36 -10.63 33.61
CA SER A 175 -1.07 -10.36 33.53
C SER A 175 -1.61 -10.71 32.15
N ARG A 176 -2.93 -10.83 32.03
CA ARG A 176 -3.58 -10.98 30.71
C ARG A 176 -3.22 -9.86 29.74
N GLN A 177 -2.96 -8.65 30.26
CA GLN A 177 -2.73 -7.47 29.44
C GLN A 177 -1.40 -7.56 28.68
N ASP A 178 -0.29 -7.91 29.33
CA ASP A 178 1.01 -8.07 28.68
C ASP A 178 1.06 -9.31 27.78
N MET A 179 0.35 -10.38 28.14
CA MET A 179 0.18 -11.56 27.29
C MET A 179 -0.55 -11.19 25.99
N TYR A 180 -1.66 -10.43 26.08
CA TYR A 180 -2.40 -10.01 24.89
C TYR A 180 -1.66 -8.96 24.07
N ALA A 181 -0.92 -8.04 24.70
CA ALA A 181 -0.07 -7.09 24.00
C ALA A 181 1.01 -7.83 23.18
N THR A 182 1.68 -8.82 23.80
CA THR A 182 2.68 -9.66 23.13
C THR A 182 2.07 -10.43 21.95
N TYR A 183 0.90 -11.04 22.13
CA TYR A 183 0.17 -11.70 21.05
C TYR A 183 -0.16 -10.77 19.89
N ARG A 184 -0.67 -9.55 20.19
CA ARG A 184 -1.01 -8.56 19.15
C ARG A 184 0.21 -8.15 18.34
N MET A 185 1.34 -7.86 19.02
CA MET A 185 2.60 -7.53 18.34
C MET A 185 3.07 -8.66 17.44
N ALA A 186 3.02 -9.89 17.91
CA ALA A 186 3.41 -11.06 17.12
C ALA A 186 2.49 -11.27 15.91
N LYS A 187 1.18 -11.11 16.10
CA LYS A 187 0.20 -11.24 15.00
C LYS A 187 0.39 -10.15 13.95
N LEU A 188 0.53 -8.89 14.37
CA LEU A 188 0.77 -7.77 13.46
C LEU A 188 2.09 -7.97 12.70
N ARG A 189 3.15 -8.43 13.39
CA ARG A 189 4.43 -8.77 12.78
C ARG A 189 4.28 -9.81 11.65
N ASN A 190 3.56 -10.89 11.92
CA ASN A 190 3.37 -11.94 10.92
C ASN A 190 2.58 -11.42 9.71
N GLN A 191 1.51 -10.67 9.94
CA GLN A 191 0.72 -10.08 8.85
C GLN A 191 1.50 -9.03 8.06
N LEU A 192 2.37 -8.25 8.71
CA LEU A 192 3.28 -7.34 8.02
C LEU A 192 4.29 -8.08 7.13
N LEU A 193 4.80 -9.22 7.59
CA LEU A 193 5.69 -10.07 6.79
C LEU A 193 4.93 -10.74 5.61
N ASP A 194 3.67 -11.13 5.79
CA ASP A 194 2.84 -11.66 4.70
C ASP A 194 2.57 -10.58 3.64
N PHE A 195 2.28 -9.35 4.07
CA PHE A 195 2.14 -8.20 3.17
C PHE A 195 3.45 -7.87 2.45
N SER A 196 4.59 -7.90 3.15
CA SER A 196 5.92 -7.71 2.56
C SER A 196 6.25 -8.75 1.49
N ASP A 197 5.87 -10.00 1.71
CA ASP A 197 6.05 -11.08 0.73
C ASP A 197 5.23 -10.84 -0.53
N ALA A 198 3.95 -10.52 -0.36
CA ALA A 198 3.06 -10.16 -1.48
C ALA A 198 3.59 -8.94 -2.25
N LEU A 199 4.03 -7.90 -1.54
CA LEU A 199 4.62 -6.69 -2.12
C LEU A 199 5.87 -7.02 -2.96
N ASN A 200 6.78 -7.85 -2.45
CA ASN A 200 7.98 -8.27 -3.18
C ASN A 200 7.64 -9.12 -4.41
N GLY A 201 6.61 -9.95 -4.34
CA GLY A 201 6.07 -10.70 -5.49
C GLY A 201 5.56 -9.77 -6.59
N MET A 202 4.74 -8.80 -6.23
CA MET A 202 4.21 -7.77 -7.13
C MET A 202 5.32 -6.93 -7.76
N ARG A 203 6.30 -6.48 -7.00
CA ARG A 203 7.47 -5.73 -7.49
C ARG A 203 8.25 -6.54 -8.53
N ALA A 204 8.45 -7.83 -8.26
CA ALA A 204 9.08 -8.74 -9.23
C ALA A 204 8.30 -8.79 -10.56
N ARG A 205 6.97 -8.82 -10.50
CA ARG A 205 6.11 -8.78 -11.69
C ARG A 205 6.23 -7.45 -12.44
N VAL A 206 6.16 -6.33 -11.73
CA VAL A 206 6.34 -5.00 -12.33
C VAL A 206 7.68 -4.90 -13.07
N LEU A 207 8.77 -5.36 -12.45
CA LEU A 207 10.10 -5.38 -13.06
C LEU A 207 10.19 -6.32 -14.27
N ALA A 208 9.51 -7.47 -14.21
CA ALA A 208 9.45 -8.39 -15.35
C ALA A 208 8.69 -7.81 -16.54
N VAL A 209 7.61 -7.05 -16.30
CA VAL A 209 6.88 -6.34 -17.36
C VAL A 209 7.73 -5.17 -17.89
N ALA A 210 8.42 -4.43 -17.02
CA ALA A 210 9.31 -3.34 -17.42
C ALA A 210 10.46 -3.86 -18.31
N ALA A 211 11.09 -4.97 -17.95
CA ALA A 211 12.19 -5.58 -18.73
C ALA A 211 11.78 -5.93 -20.18
N LYS A 212 10.51 -6.33 -20.39
CA LYS A 212 9.99 -6.60 -21.74
C LYS A 212 9.69 -5.35 -22.57
N ASN A 213 9.62 -4.18 -21.90
CA ASN A 213 9.14 -2.94 -22.49
C ASN A 213 10.15 -1.79 -22.49
N VAL A 214 11.45 -2.09 -22.38
CA VAL A 214 12.56 -1.11 -22.38
C VAL A 214 12.50 -0.21 -23.62
N ASN A 215 12.21 -0.80 -24.77
CA ASN A 215 12.13 -0.11 -26.06
C ASN A 215 10.69 0.25 -26.50
N THR A 216 9.68 -0.01 -25.67
CA THR A 216 8.29 0.31 -25.98
C THR A 216 8.03 1.78 -25.69
N ILE A 217 7.96 2.62 -26.73
CA ILE A 217 7.71 4.06 -26.62
C ILE A 217 6.21 4.30 -26.46
N VAL A 218 5.83 5.04 -25.41
CA VAL A 218 4.44 5.34 -25.07
C VAL A 218 4.27 6.82 -24.74
N PRO A 219 3.05 7.37 -24.84
CA PRO A 219 2.77 8.72 -24.37
C PRO A 219 2.77 8.80 -22.84
N ALA A 220 3.44 9.81 -22.31
CA ALA A 220 3.30 10.27 -20.94
C ALA A 220 2.30 11.42 -20.86
N TYR A 221 1.52 11.45 -19.79
CA TYR A 221 0.44 12.42 -19.59
C TYR A 221 0.69 13.31 -18.37
N THR A 222 0.32 14.58 -18.49
CA THR A 222 0.22 15.50 -17.34
C THR A 222 -1.16 16.17 -17.36
N ASN A 223 -1.82 16.25 -16.23
CA ASN A 223 -3.20 16.78 -16.12
C ASN A 223 -4.19 16.09 -17.07
N GLY A 224 -3.98 14.81 -17.37
CA GLY A 224 -4.80 14.07 -18.33
C GLY A 224 -4.54 14.40 -19.82
N VAL A 225 -3.55 15.26 -20.12
CA VAL A 225 -3.16 15.66 -21.47
C VAL A 225 -1.85 15.01 -21.85
N GLN A 226 -1.79 14.49 -23.08
CA GLN A 226 -0.57 13.93 -23.66
C GLN A 226 0.54 14.98 -23.69
N ALA A 227 1.70 14.67 -23.09
CA ALA A 227 2.77 15.63 -22.88
C ALA A 227 4.04 15.29 -23.68
N GLN A 228 4.64 14.15 -23.43
CA GLN A 228 5.93 13.76 -23.99
C GLN A 228 6.00 12.26 -24.28
N PRO A 229 6.86 11.81 -25.21
CA PRO A 229 7.23 10.40 -25.34
C PRO A 229 8.05 9.93 -24.13
N THR A 230 7.79 8.70 -23.68
CA THR A 230 8.61 7.99 -22.69
C THR A 230 8.70 6.51 -23.07
N SER A 231 9.47 5.69 -22.34
CA SER A 231 9.34 4.24 -22.45
C SER A 231 8.35 3.70 -21.42
N TYR A 232 7.63 2.64 -21.77
CA TYR A 232 6.70 2.01 -20.82
C TYR A 232 7.45 1.43 -19.60
N ALA A 233 8.68 0.97 -19.82
CA ALA A 233 9.54 0.55 -18.72
C ALA A 233 9.88 1.71 -17.76
N ASN A 234 10.18 2.90 -18.28
CA ASN A 234 10.45 4.08 -17.43
C ASN A 234 9.24 4.46 -16.58
N TYR A 235 8.03 4.39 -17.14
CA TYR A 235 6.78 4.59 -16.41
C TYR A 235 6.62 3.58 -15.27
N LEU A 236 6.82 2.27 -15.55
CA LEU A 236 6.71 1.21 -14.54
C LEU A 236 7.77 1.32 -13.45
N LEU A 237 9.01 1.68 -13.79
CA LEU A 237 10.09 1.89 -12.83
C LEU A 237 9.82 3.07 -11.90
N GLY A 238 9.09 4.09 -12.35
CA GLY A 238 8.62 5.17 -11.48
C GLY A 238 7.69 4.67 -10.36
N TYR A 239 6.77 3.76 -10.66
CA TYR A 239 5.92 3.12 -9.67
C TYR A 239 6.69 2.12 -8.81
N GLU A 240 7.57 1.31 -9.42
CA GLU A 240 8.44 0.39 -8.68
C GLU A 240 9.24 1.12 -7.60
N ALA A 241 9.84 2.25 -7.91
CA ALA A 241 10.56 3.07 -6.94
C ALA A 241 9.67 3.50 -5.75
N SER A 242 8.37 3.69 -5.98
CA SER A 242 7.43 3.99 -4.91
C SER A 242 7.10 2.77 -4.05
N PHE A 243 7.01 1.58 -4.65
CA PHE A 243 6.79 0.32 -3.93
C PHE A 243 8.04 -0.11 -3.15
N ALA A 244 9.24 0.16 -3.66
CA ALA A 244 10.50 -0.01 -2.93
C ALA A 244 10.53 0.83 -1.65
N ARG A 245 10.05 2.09 -1.69
CA ARG A 245 9.90 2.92 -0.48
C ARG A 245 8.90 2.36 0.52
N ASP A 246 7.90 1.57 0.10
CA ASP A 246 7.04 0.85 1.04
C ASP A 246 7.78 -0.29 1.73
N ALA A 247 8.64 -1.01 1.01
CA ALA A 247 9.51 -2.02 1.63
C ALA A 247 10.46 -1.39 2.67
N GLU A 248 11.06 -0.24 2.38
CA GLU A 248 11.88 0.51 3.36
C GLU A 248 11.06 0.85 4.62
N ARG A 249 9.84 1.38 4.47
CA ARG A 249 8.94 1.68 5.60
C ARG A 249 8.60 0.44 6.41
N ILE A 250 8.37 -0.70 5.74
CA ILE A 250 8.12 -1.99 6.41
C ILE A 250 9.34 -2.42 7.23
N HIS A 251 10.56 -2.31 6.69
CA HIS A 251 11.79 -2.63 7.41
C HIS A 251 11.97 -1.76 8.66
N GLU A 252 11.67 -0.48 8.54
CA GLU A 252 11.77 0.45 9.68
C GLU A 252 10.68 0.21 10.72
N LEU A 253 9.44 -0.02 10.29
CA LEU A 253 8.35 -0.38 11.18
C LEU A 253 8.67 -1.69 11.92
N TYR A 254 9.21 -2.69 11.25
CA TYR A 254 9.55 -3.98 11.84
C TYR A 254 10.48 -3.84 13.05
N LYS A 255 11.44 -2.93 13.02
CA LYS A 255 12.34 -2.64 14.16
C LYS A 255 11.59 -2.17 15.41
N ARG A 256 10.50 -1.42 15.22
CA ARG A 256 9.63 -0.93 16.30
C ARG A 256 8.62 -1.98 16.73
N LEU A 257 8.07 -2.72 15.78
CA LEU A 257 7.05 -3.73 15.99
C LEU A 257 7.59 -5.00 16.65
N ASN A 258 8.80 -5.46 16.25
CA ASN A 258 9.36 -6.73 16.73
C ASN A 258 9.98 -6.60 18.13
N ARG A 259 9.20 -6.00 19.07
CA ARG A 259 9.55 -5.78 20.47
C ARG A 259 8.53 -6.45 21.39
N CYS A 260 9.04 -7.16 22.43
CA CYS A 260 8.24 -7.96 23.35
C CYS A 260 7.65 -7.09 24.48
N ALA A 261 6.35 -7.21 24.70
CA ALA A 261 5.66 -6.57 25.83
C ALA A 261 5.63 -7.41 27.10
N MET A 262 6.06 -8.68 27.04
CA MET A 262 5.88 -9.66 28.12
C MET A 262 6.66 -9.29 29.39
N GLY A 263 6.06 -9.59 30.56
CA GLY A 263 6.66 -9.40 31.89
C GLY A 263 6.52 -7.98 32.44
N THR A 264 5.57 -7.17 31.92
CA THR A 264 5.28 -5.82 32.44
C THR A 264 4.17 -5.80 33.50
N ALA A 265 3.51 -6.91 33.75
CA ALA A 265 2.43 -7.04 34.72
C ALA A 265 1.42 -5.88 34.66
N VAL A 266 1.00 -5.48 33.49
CA VAL A 266 0.05 -4.42 33.10
C VAL A 266 0.66 -3.02 33.00
N LEU A 267 1.02 -2.35 34.11
CA LEU A 267 1.34 -0.92 34.13
C LEU A 267 2.61 -0.56 34.90
N ALA A 268 2.84 -1.23 36.04
CA ALA A 268 3.86 -0.83 36.97
C ALA A 268 4.98 -1.88 37.15
N ASN A 269 5.02 -2.87 36.27
CA ASN A 269 5.93 -4.01 36.37
C ASN A 269 5.62 -4.88 37.61
N SER A 270 6.50 -5.82 37.93
CA SER A 270 6.35 -6.79 39.01
C SER A 270 7.50 -6.69 39.99
N SER A 271 7.27 -7.08 41.26
CA SER A 271 8.34 -7.27 42.26
C SER A 271 9.20 -8.51 41.98
N TRP A 272 8.78 -9.39 41.08
CA TRP A 272 9.55 -10.56 40.67
C TRP A 272 10.70 -10.19 39.73
N PRO A 273 11.90 -10.76 39.92
CA PRO A 273 13.05 -10.49 39.04
C PRO A 273 12.95 -11.26 37.72
N LEU A 274 11.94 -10.94 36.91
CA LEU A 274 11.71 -11.60 35.62
C LEU A 274 12.78 -11.23 34.60
N ASN A 275 13.29 -12.21 33.86
CA ASN A 275 14.16 -11.97 32.71
C ASN A 275 13.33 -11.70 31.47
N ARG A 276 12.93 -10.44 31.25
CA ARG A 276 12.14 -10.00 30.11
C ARG A 276 12.87 -10.17 28.78
N THR A 277 14.21 -10.00 28.79
CA THR A 277 15.04 -10.22 27.57
C THR A 277 15.00 -11.69 27.16
N ARG A 278 15.13 -12.62 28.13
CA ARG A 278 15.01 -14.05 27.86
C ARG A 278 13.62 -14.41 27.31
N MET A 279 12.57 -13.78 27.82
CA MET A 279 11.21 -13.96 27.28
C MET A 279 11.12 -13.49 25.83
N ALA A 280 11.72 -12.35 25.48
CA ALA A 280 11.75 -11.85 24.11
C ALA A 280 12.47 -12.83 23.16
N GLU A 281 13.64 -13.34 23.56
CA GLU A 281 14.41 -14.32 22.79
C GLU A 281 13.64 -15.62 22.51
N LEU A 282 12.94 -16.16 23.53
CA LEU A 282 12.16 -17.38 23.42
C LEU A 282 10.89 -17.20 22.58
N LEU A 283 10.33 -15.99 22.54
CA LEU A 283 9.12 -15.65 21.78
C LEU A 283 9.42 -15.11 20.37
N GLY A 284 10.70 -14.98 20.01
CA GLY A 284 11.13 -14.56 18.67
C GLY A 284 11.02 -13.06 18.42
N PHE A 285 11.22 -12.24 19.45
CA PHE A 285 11.34 -10.80 19.34
C PHE A 285 12.81 -10.35 19.43
N ASP A 286 13.15 -9.25 18.77
CA ASP A 286 14.53 -8.70 18.73
C ASP A 286 14.91 -7.95 20.01
N GLY A 287 13.97 -7.76 20.93
CA GLY A 287 14.18 -7.09 22.22
C GLY A 287 12.86 -6.81 22.93
N ILE A 288 12.92 -5.98 23.96
CA ILE A 288 11.77 -5.64 24.80
C ILE A 288 11.29 -4.21 24.55
N ILE A 289 10.01 -3.94 24.86
CA ILE A 289 9.51 -2.59 25.11
C ILE A 289 9.79 -2.29 26.58
N GLU A 290 10.71 -1.37 26.86
CA GLU A 290 11.23 -1.17 28.22
C GLU A 290 10.19 -0.66 29.21
N ASN A 291 9.49 0.41 28.84
CA ASN A 291 8.47 1.02 29.70
C ASN A 291 7.20 0.18 29.73
N SER A 292 6.71 -0.12 30.92
CA SER A 292 5.56 -1.00 31.11
C SER A 292 4.22 -0.40 30.64
N ILE A 293 4.08 0.92 30.73
CA ILE A 293 2.89 1.62 30.21
C ILE A 293 2.92 1.63 28.68
N ASP A 294 4.07 1.91 28.09
CA ASP A 294 4.27 1.86 26.65
C ASP A 294 3.93 0.46 26.11
N ALA A 295 4.54 -0.58 26.68
CA ALA A 295 4.36 -1.97 26.25
C ALA A 295 2.89 -2.43 26.23
N GLY A 296 2.11 -2.01 27.23
CA GLY A 296 0.72 -2.46 27.38
C GLY A 296 -0.33 -1.53 26.78
N GLN A 297 -0.03 -0.23 26.66
CA GLN A 297 -1.04 0.79 26.43
C GLN A 297 -0.78 1.66 25.20
N ILE A 298 0.47 2.06 24.91
CA ILE A 298 0.81 3.03 23.87
C ILE A 298 1.23 2.33 22.58
N SER A 299 2.28 1.52 22.61
CA SER A 299 2.79 0.81 21.44
C SER A 299 1.74 -0.02 20.69
N PRO A 300 0.75 -0.68 21.33
CA PRO A 300 -0.26 -1.42 20.58
C PRO A 300 -1.13 -0.55 19.66
N SER A 301 -1.27 0.74 19.95
CA SER A 301 -1.96 1.71 19.10
C SER A 301 -1.01 2.36 18.11
N ASP A 302 0.09 2.90 18.59
CA ASP A 302 1.08 3.66 17.85
C ASP A 302 1.65 2.86 16.65
N VAL A 303 2.16 1.67 16.92
CA VAL A 303 2.74 0.78 15.90
C VAL A 303 1.68 0.30 14.89
N SER A 304 0.45 0.08 15.34
CA SER A 304 -0.63 -0.35 14.44
C SER A 304 -1.11 0.77 13.51
N LEU A 305 -1.08 2.03 13.95
CA LEU A 305 -1.37 3.20 13.11
C LEU A 305 -0.31 3.36 12.01
N GLU A 306 0.98 3.20 12.36
CA GLU A 306 2.06 3.24 11.38
C GLU A 306 1.89 2.14 10.32
N ALA A 307 1.55 0.92 10.75
CA ALA A 307 1.29 -0.20 9.85
C ALA A 307 0.10 0.08 8.91
N ALA A 308 -1.00 0.62 9.43
CA ALA A 308 -2.16 1.00 8.64
C ALA A 308 -1.82 2.10 7.61
N ALA A 309 -1.01 3.09 7.97
CA ALA A 309 -0.57 4.15 7.07
C ALA A 309 0.27 3.62 5.89
N ILE A 310 1.11 2.61 6.12
CA ILE A 310 1.91 1.99 5.05
C ILE A 310 1.01 1.30 4.03
N VAL A 311 0.08 0.46 4.46
CA VAL A 311 -0.82 -0.25 3.51
C VAL A 311 -1.78 0.70 2.80
N SER A 312 -2.28 1.75 3.47
CA SER A 312 -3.09 2.80 2.85
C SER A 312 -2.31 3.55 1.77
N SER A 313 -1.07 3.94 2.07
CA SER A 313 -0.17 4.60 1.11
C SER A 313 0.07 3.73 -0.14
N ASN A 314 0.25 2.42 0.04
CA ASN A 314 0.38 1.46 -1.06
C ASN A 314 -0.90 1.39 -1.90
N ALA A 315 -2.07 1.26 -1.26
CA ALA A 315 -3.38 1.18 -1.91
C ALA A 315 -3.67 2.41 -2.79
N ILE A 316 -3.36 3.62 -2.31
CA ILE A 316 -3.54 4.87 -3.07
C ILE A 316 -2.71 4.84 -4.36
N ARG A 317 -1.46 4.36 -4.31
CA ARG A 317 -0.62 4.29 -5.51
C ARG A 317 -1.06 3.19 -6.48
N LEU A 318 -1.49 2.04 -5.98
CA LEU A 318 -2.10 1.01 -6.82
C LEU A 318 -3.35 1.54 -7.51
N GLY A 319 -4.21 2.25 -6.78
CA GLY A 319 -5.37 2.93 -7.34
C GLY A 319 -5.02 3.89 -8.48
N ALA A 320 -3.90 4.63 -8.38
CA ALA A 320 -3.43 5.53 -9.43
C ALA A 320 -3.01 4.76 -10.71
N VAL A 321 -2.20 3.71 -10.58
CA VAL A 321 -1.81 2.85 -11.74
C VAL A 321 -3.04 2.24 -12.40
N LEU A 322 -3.97 1.69 -11.62
CA LEU A 322 -5.21 1.12 -12.12
C LEU A 322 -6.07 2.15 -12.82
N GLY A 323 -6.07 3.41 -12.33
CA GLY A 323 -6.71 4.55 -12.98
C GLY A 323 -6.12 4.85 -14.34
N ASP A 324 -4.79 4.91 -14.43
CA ASP A 324 -4.08 5.15 -15.70
C ASP A 324 -4.38 4.05 -16.73
N ILE A 325 -4.34 2.78 -16.33
CA ILE A 325 -4.72 1.65 -17.19
C ILE A 325 -6.19 1.77 -17.63
N HIS A 326 -7.08 2.11 -16.70
CA HIS A 326 -8.50 2.22 -16.99
C HIS A 326 -8.83 3.36 -17.96
N THR A 327 -8.08 4.46 -17.98
CA THR A 327 -8.29 5.56 -18.92
C THR A 327 -8.13 5.12 -20.39
N GLN A 328 -7.34 4.08 -20.66
CA GLN A 328 -7.21 3.51 -22.00
C GLN A 328 -8.53 2.94 -22.53
N TYR A 329 -9.41 2.45 -21.67
CA TYR A 329 -10.74 1.94 -22.05
C TYR A 329 -11.71 3.02 -22.54
N HIS A 330 -11.40 4.30 -22.28
CA HIS A 330 -12.15 5.45 -22.83
C HIS A 330 -11.69 5.85 -24.22
N GLN A 331 -10.53 5.35 -24.69
CA GLN A 331 -10.00 5.69 -25.98
C GLN A 331 -10.72 4.92 -27.10
N THR A 332 -10.92 5.56 -28.24
CA THR A 332 -11.48 4.89 -29.44
C THR A 332 -10.51 3.82 -29.96
N ARG A 333 -9.21 4.08 -29.85
CA ARG A 333 -8.13 3.19 -30.27
C ARG A 333 -7.07 3.12 -29.16
N PRO A 334 -7.30 2.34 -28.10
CA PRO A 334 -6.37 2.22 -27.00
C PRO A 334 -5.06 1.56 -27.43
N TRP A 335 -3.96 1.90 -26.78
CA TRP A 335 -2.68 1.24 -26.98
C TRP A 335 -2.35 0.21 -25.87
N MET A 336 -3.14 0.17 -24.80
CA MET A 336 -2.96 -0.75 -23.67
C MET A 336 -4.34 -1.26 -23.22
N LEU A 337 -4.52 -2.56 -23.15
CA LEU A 337 -5.73 -3.23 -22.70
C LEU A 337 -5.36 -4.52 -21.97
N LEU A 338 -6.32 -5.11 -21.27
CA LEU A 338 -6.21 -6.50 -20.81
C LEU A 338 -6.39 -7.45 -22.00
N ASP A 339 -5.85 -8.64 -21.89
CA ASP A 339 -6.16 -9.72 -22.82
C ASP A 339 -7.68 -10.05 -22.79
N GLU A 340 -8.16 -10.67 -23.85
CA GLU A 340 -9.60 -10.91 -24.00
C GLU A 340 -10.12 -11.91 -22.93
N ALA A 341 -9.29 -12.86 -22.52
CA ALA A 341 -9.65 -13.89 -21.55
C ALA A 341 -9.84 -13.31 -20.13
N SER A 342 -9.24 -12.15 -19.85
CA SER A 342 -9.33 -11.42 -18.57
C SER A 342 -10.42 -10.35 -18.55
N THR A 343 -11.29 -10.33 -19.57
CA THR A 343 -12.43 -9.43 -19.68
C THR A 343 -13.73 -10.24 -19.73
N TYR A 344 -14.87 -9.59 -19.47
CA TYR A 344 -16.18 -10.21 -19.67
C TYR A 344 -17.03 -9.46 -20.69
N THR A 345 -17.85 -10.21 -21.42
CA THR A 345 -18.70 -9.68 -22.49
C THR A 345 -19.94 -8.98 -21.92
N SER A 346 -20.44 -7.97 -22.66
CA SER A 346 -21.76 -7.38 -22.39
C SER A 346 -22.87 -8.30 -22.91
N SER A 347 -23.95 -8.44 -22.15
CA SER A 347 -25.15 -9.19 -22.59
C SER A 347 -25.90 -8.53 -23.76
N ALA A 348 -25.71 -7.21 -23.95
CA ALA A 348 -26.44 -6.44 -24.97
C ALA A 348 -25.54 -5.95 -26.12
N MET A 349 -24.26 -5.78 -25.89
CA MET A 349 -23.30 -5.17 -26.83
C MET A 349 -22.17 -6.16 -27.14
N PRO A 350 -22.21 -6.89 -28.27
CA PRO A 350 -21.25 -7.98 -28.54
C PRO A 350 -19.76 -7.54 -28.59
N GLN A 351 -19.50 -6.29 -29.00
CA GLN A 351 -18.15 -5.73 -29.10
C GLN A 351 -17.57 -5.26 -27.76
N LYS A 352 -18.40 -5.14 -26.72
CA LYS A 352 -17.99 -4.58 -25.43
C LYS A 352 -17.27 -5.63 -24.57
N ARG A 353 -16.03 -5.32 -24.20
CA ARG A 353 -15.21 -6.09 -23.26
C ARG A 353 -15.01 -5.28 -21.99
N ASN A 354 -15.48 -5.80 -20.87
CA ASN A 354 -15.43 -5.11 -19.58
C ASN A 354 -14.17 -5.54 -18.80
N PRO A 355 -13.35 -4.60 -18.29
CA PRO A 355 -12.14 -4.91 -17.55
C PRO A 355 -12.45 -5.22 -16.07
N GLY A 356 -13.15 -6.32 -15.80
CA GLY A 356 -13.66 -6.65 -14.47
C GLY A 356 -12.56 -6.79 -13.42
N VAL A 357 -11.39 -7.33 -13.79
CA VAL A 357 -10.26 -7.47 -12.85
C VAL A 357 -9.70 -6.10 -12.42
N ILE A 358 -9.71 -5.08 -13.29
CA ILE A 358 -9.32 -3.71 -12.92
C ILE A 358 -10.33 -3.13 -11.93
N MET A 359 -11.63 -3.35 -12.17
CA MET A 359 -12.69 -2.84 -11.28
C MET A 359 -12.58 -3.45 -9.89
N ARG A 360 -12.37 -4.76 -9.80
CA ARG A 360 -12.17 -5.46 -8.51
C ARG A 360 -10.90 -4.98 -7.78
N ALA A 361 -9.77 -4.87 -8.48
CA ALA A 361 -8.53 -4.38 -7.87
C ALA A 361 -8.67 -2.93 -7.34
N ARG A 362 -9.46 -2.09 -8.02
CA ARG A 362 -9.78 -0.73 -7.53
C ARG A 362 -10.71 -0.73 -6.32
N GLU A 363 -11.68 -1.63 -6.27
CA GLU A 363 -12.57 -1.83 -5.14
C GLU A 363 -11.77 -2.24 -3.90
N GLU A 364 -10.93 -3.28 -3.99
CA GLU A 364 -10.06 -3.71 -2.90
C GLU A 364 -9.09 -2.60 -2.44
N ALA A 365 -8.53 -1.82 -3.36
CA ALA A 365 -7.68 -0.68 -2.99
C ALA A 365 -8.46 0.39 -2.20
N SER A 366 -9.71 0.65 -2.56
CA SER A 366 -10.60 1.57 -1.84
C SER A 366 -10.96 1.04 -0.45
N ASP A 367 -11.23 -0.26 -0.34
CA ASP A 367 -11.51 -0.92 0.92
C ASP A 367 -10.31 -0.84 1.88
N VAL A 368 -9.10 -1.09 1.40
CA VAL A 368 -7.87 -0.94 2.20
C VAL A 368 -7.72 0.47 2.75
N VAL A 369 -7.97 1.52 1.94
CA VAL A 369 -7.92 2.91 2.41
C VAL A 369 -8.97 3.15 3.50
N GLY A 370 -10.23 2.74 3.29
CA GLY A 370 -11.30 2.91 4.27
C GLY A 370 -11.06 2.13 5.57
N LEU A 371 -10.52 0.92 5.48
CA LEU A 371 -10.16 0.11 6.64
C LEU A 371 -8.98 0.72 7.42
N ALA A 372 -7.97 1.26 6.76
CA ALA A 372 -6.86 1.96 7.40
C ALA A 372 -7.33 3.22 8.14
N ASP A 373 -8.24 3.99 7.55
CA ASP A 373 -8.89 5.13 8.21
C ASP A 373 -9.70 4.67 9.42
N THR A 374 -10.36 3.51 9.38
CA THR A 374 -11.09 2.93 10.52
C THR A 374 -10.14 2.66 11.69
N VAL A 375 -8.91 2.19 11.46
CA VAL A 375 -7.90 2.04 12.52
C VAL A 375 -7.61 3.39 13.16
N THR A 376 -7.44 4.44 12.36
CA THR A 376 -7.19 5.81 12.83
C THR A 376 -8.36 6.34 13.65
N PHE A 377 -9.59 6.21 13.17
CA PHE A 377 -10.79 6.67 13.89
C PHE A 377 -11.01 5.95 15.20
N ARG A 378 -10.77 4.65 15.28
CA ARG A 378 -10.89 3.88 16.52
C ARG A 378 -9.82 4.21 17.54
N ALA A 379 -8.61 4.62 17.11
CA ALA A 379 -7.54 5.04 18.00
C ALA A 379 -7.67 6.51 18.45
N HIS A 380 -8.41 7.33 17.72
CA HIS A 380 -8.57 8.76 17.99
C HIS A 380 -9.36 8.99 19.29
N ASN A 381 -8.83 9.89 20.13
CA ASN A 381 -9.49 10.38 21.34
C ASN A 381 -9.88 9.29 22.37
N VAL A 382 -9.12 8.19 22.42
CA VAL A 382 -9.33 7.10 23.37
C VAL A 382 -8.45 7.29 24.58
N THR A 383 -9.03 7.16 25.78
CA THR A 383 -8.29 7.22 27.05
C THR A 383 -7.29 6.07 27.14
N THR A 384 -6.06 6.36 27.55
CA THR A 384 -5.01 5.37 27.77
C THR A 384 -5.49 4.24 28.68
N GLY A 385 -5.31 3.00 28.25
CA GLY A 385 -5.72 1.82 29.01
C GLY A 385 -6.97 1.12 28.51
N MET A 386 -7.78 1.76 27.65
CA MET A 386 -8.90 1.12 26.99
C MET A 386 -8.41 0.02 26.03
N THR A 387 -9.24 -0.97 25.73
CA THR A 387 -8.82 -2.16 24.96
C THR A 387 -9.41 -2.23 23.56
N ASP A 388 -10.48 -1.49 23.31
CA ASP A 388 -11.31 -1.53 22.11
C ASP A 388 -10.59 -1.08 20.82
N TYR A 389 -9.53 -0.28 20.92
CA TYR A 389 -8.75 0.19 19.76
C TYR A 389 -7.48 -0.63 19.47
N LYS A 390 -6.99 -1.43 20.44
CA LYS A 390 -5.66 -2.07 20.39
C LYS A 390 -5.52 -3.18 19.33
N ALA A 391 -6.61 -3.67 18.78
CA ALA A 391 -6.62 -4.73 17.79
C ALA A 391 -7.56 -4.41 16.61
N SER A 392 -7.96 -3.16 16.41
CA SER A 392 -8.91 -2.75 15.38
C SER A 392 -8.50 -3.22 13.98
N TRP A 393 -7.22 -3.14 13.64
CA TRP A 393 -6.65 -3.62 12.39
C TRP A 393 -6.88 -5.12 12.14
N ALA A 394 -6.87 -5.94 13.20
CA ALA A 394 -7.10 -7.38 13.10
C ALA A 394 -8.60 -7.71 13.00
N GLU A 395 -9.43 -6.97 13.74
CA GLU A 395 -10.89 -7.18 13.77
C GLU A 395 -11.55 -6.85 12.43
N ILE A 396 -11.03 -5.86 11.71
CA ILE A 396 -11.54 -5.44 10.39
C ILE A 396 -10.81 -6.13 9.23
N GLY A 397 -9.82 -6.97 9.48
CA GLY A 397 -9.13 -7.72 8.43
C GLY A 397 -8.23 -6.90 7.49
N LEU A 398 -7.72 -5.75 7.94
CA LEU A 398 -6.96 -4.81 7.11
C LEU A 398 -5.88 -5.46 6.24
N PHE A 399 -5.03 -6.31 6.83
CA PHE A 399 -3.94 -6.94 6.10
C PHE A 399 -4.39 -8.03 5.12
N ALA A 400 -5.49 -8.72 5.40
CA ALA A 400 -6.07 -9.67 4.46
C ALA A 400 -6.53 -8.97 3.18
N HIS A 401 -7.24 -7.84 3.32
CA HIS A 401 -7.61 -6.98 2.19
C HIS A 401 -6.39 -6.42 1.46
N ALA A 402 -5.35 -5.97 2.20
CA ALA A 402 -4.13 -5.47 1.58
C ALA A 402 -3.40 -6.54 0.73
N VAL A 403 -3.33 -7.78 1.20
CA VAL A 403 -2.75 -8.91 0.44
C VAL A 403 -3.61 -9.26 -0.78
N ASN A 404 -4.94 -9.27 -0.63
CA ASN A 404 -5.86 -9.50 -1.75
C ASN A 404 -5.73 -8.43 -2.83
N MET A 405 -5.68 -7.16 -2.43
CA MET A 405 -5.46 -6.02 -3.33
C MET A 405 -4.20 -6.21 -4.19
N ILE A 406 -3.09 -6.62 -3.57
CA ILE A 406 -1.84 -6.90 -4.29
C ILE A 406 -2.02 -8.08 -5.25
N GLY A 407 -2.70 -9.14 -4.83
CA GLY A 407 -3.00 -10.29 -5.67
C GLY A 407 -3.86 -9.94 -6.88
N ASP A 408 -4.89 -9.12 -6.70
CA ASP A 408 -5.72 -8.64 -7.79
C ASP A 408 -4.95 -7.74 -8.77
N PHE A 409 -4.05 -6.91 -8.26
CA PHE A 409 -3.17 -6.11 -9.11
C PHE A 409 -2.16 -6.97 -9.90
N ASP A 410 -1.64 -8.04 -9.30
CA ASP A 410 -0.78 -9.01 -10.00
C ASP A 410 -1.52 -9.66 -11.18
N ILE A 411 -2.81 -10.00 -11.00
CA ILE A 411 -3.68 -10.50 -12.08
C ILE A 411 -3.83 -9.46 -13.20
N VAL A 412 -4.02 -8.18 -12.85
CA VAL A 412 -4.10 -7.10 -13.84
C VAL A 412 -2.80 -7.00 -14.64
N LEU A 413 -1.64 -7.05 -13.97
CA LEU A 413 -0.33 -6.97 -14.64
C LEU A 413 -0.06 -8.17 -15.56
N ASP A 414 -0.50 -9.36 -15.16
CA ASP A 414 -0.34 -10.59 -15.97
C ASP A 414 -1.20 -10.54 -17.25
N ALA A 415 -2.40 -9.97 -17.13
CA ALA A 415 -3.36 -9.84 -18.24
C ALA A 415 -3.07 -8.65 -19.17
N LEU A 416 -2.14 -7.75 -18.78
CA LEU A 416 -1.94 -6.50 -19.50
C LEU A 416 -1.21 -6.70 -20.83
N THR A 417 -1.81 -6.21 -21.90
CA THR A 417 -1.23 -6.20 -23.26
C THR A 417 -0.99 -4.76 -23.73
N VAL A 418 0.21 -4.51 -24.22
CA VAL A 418 0.62 -3.23 -24.79
C VAL A 418 0.81 -3.38 -26.28
N ASN A 419 0.24 -2.46 -27.07
CA ASN A 419 0.45 -2.37 -28.50
C ASN A 419 1.45 -1.23 -28.80
N PRO A 420 2.75 -1.53 -29.00
CA PRO A 420 3.77 -0.50 -29.20
C PRO A 420 3.55 0.35 -30.45
N GLN A 421 3.07 -0.29 -31.53
CA GLN A 421 2.80 0.41 -32.78
C GLN A 421 1.68 1.44 -32.60
N ARG A 422 0.61 1.07 -31.90
CA ARG A 422 -0.50 1.99 -31.63
C ARG A 422 -0.11 3.14 -30.71
N ALA A 423 0.73 2.86 -29.69
CA ALA A 423 1.25 3.89 -28.82
C ALA A 423 2.13 4.91 -29.57
N LEU A 424 2.95 4.42 -30.50
CA LEU A 424 3.77 5.28 -31.35
C LEU A 424 2.91 6.12 -32.31
N GLU A 425 1.90 5.53 -32.95
CA GLU A 425 0.95 6.26 -33.82
C GLU A 425 0.29 7.42 -33.08
N GLU A 426 -0.10 7.21 -31.80
CA GLU A 426 -0.72 8.25 -30.98
C GLU A 426 0.23 9.43 -30.75
N LEU A 427 1.50 9.15 -30.46
CA LEU A 427 2.53 10.18 -30.30
C LEU A 427 2.82 10.93 -31.61
N GLU A 428 2.83 10.23 -32.73
CA GLU A 428 3.08 10.81 -34.06
C GLU A 428 1.90 11.64 -34.60
N ASP A 429 0.73 11.47 -33.99
CA ASP A 429 -0.48 12.21 -34.34
C ASP A 429 -0.59 13.55 -33.61
N ASP A 430 0.21 13.80 -32.56
CA ASP A 430 0.24 15.08 -31.83
C ASP A 430 1.68 15.65 -31.73
N TRP A 431 1.80 16.87 -31.28
CA TRP A 431 3.02 17.67 -31.22
C TRP A 431 3.81 17.48 -29.91
N THR A 432 3.85 16.26 -29.41
CA THR A 432 4.50 15.88 -28.14
C THR A 432 6.03 16.06 -28.15
N THR A 433 6.62 16.15 -29.34
CA THR A 433 8.05 16.36 -29.56
C THR A 433 8.44 17.82 -29.80
N SER A 434 7.50 18.77 -29.68
CA SER A 434 7.77 20.19 -29.93
C SER A 434 8.84 20.79 -29.00
N MET A 435 9.01 20.26 -27.80
CA MET A 435 10.09 20.65 -26.89
C MET A 435 11.46 20.24 -27.44
N GLU A 436 11.58 19.06 -28.04
CA GLU A 436 12.81 18.58 -28.64
C GLU A 436 13.32 19.53 -29.73
N LEU A 437 12.41 20.08 -30.53
CA LEU A 437 12.76 21.07 -31.54
C LEU A 437 13.45 22.30 -30.95
N ALA A 438 12.96 22.79 -29.81
CA ALA A 438 13.55 23.93 -29.12
C ALA A 438 14.91 23.58 -28.48
N GLU A 439 15.04 22.39 -27.93
CA GLU A 439 16.27 21.91 -27.30
C GLU A 439 17.36 21.63 -28.33
N THR A 440 17.05 20.97 -29.46
CA THR A 440 18.02 20.73 -30.54
C THR A 440 18.54 22.05 -31.12
N LEU A 441 17.65 23.04 -31.37
CA LEU A 441 18.06 24.36 -31.79
C LEU A 441 19.03 25.01 -30.80
N GLN A 442 18.84 24.81 -29.51
CA GLN A 442 19.73 25.35 -28.48
C GLN A 442 21.06 24.59 -28.42
N GLN A 443 21.02 23.25 -28.40
CA GLN A 443 22.20 22.42 -28.18
C GLN A 443 23.12 22.38 -29.38
N GLU A 444 22.55 22.14 -30.56
CA GLU A 444 23.33 21.91 -31.79
C GLU A 444 23.57 23.22 -32.56
N HIS A 445 22.63 24.16 -32.50
CA HIS A 445 22.68 25.37 -33.30
C HIS A 445 22.82 26.67 -32.50
N HIS A 446 22.99 26.57 -31.16
CA HIS A 446 23.24 27.69 -30.25
C HIS A 446 22.13 28.78 -30.29
N ILE A 447 20.92 28.43 -30.65
CA ILE A 447 19.76 29.32 -30.64
C ILE A 447 19.18 29.37 -29.21
N PRO A 448 18.95 30.54 -28.62
CA PRO A 448 18.38 30.61 -27.28
C PRO A 448 17.07 29.87 -27.15
N PHE A 449 16.88 29.07 -26.09
CA PHE A 449 15.73 28.18 -25.89
C PHE A 449 14.38 28.90 -26.13
N ARG A 450 14.22 30.14 -25.67
CA ARG A 450 12.97 30.90 -25.85
C ARG A 450 12.63 31.20 -27.30
N VAL A 451 13.65 31.37 -28.14
CA VAL A 451 13.47 31.53 -29.59
C VAL A 451 13.00 30.23 -30.22
N GLY A 452 13.70 29.11 -29.92
CA GLY A 452 13.31 27.79 -30.36
C GLY A 452 11.89 27.40 -29.89
N HIS A 453 11.53 27.72 -28.65
CA HIS A 453 10.19 27.52 -28.12
C HIS A 453 9.14 28.37 -28.85
N GLY A 454 9.43 29.67 -29.12
CA GLY A 454 8.56 30.54 -29.89
C GLY A 454 8.32 30.01 -31.32
N PHE A 455 9.38 29.52 -31.96
CA PHE A 455 9.29 28.86 -33.26
C PHE A 455 8.43 27.57 -33.18
N ALA A 456 8.68 26.67 -32.23
CA ALA A 456 7.89 25.48 -32.03
C ALA A 456 6.41 25.78 -31.77
N SER A 457 6.11 26.82 -30.96
CA SER A 457 4.76 27.29 -30.72
C SER A 457 4.06 27.77 -32.00
N SER A 458 4.79 28.50 -32.87
CA SER A 458 4.27 28.96 -34.18
C SER A 458 3.95 27.79 -35.09
N ILE A 459 4.82 26.76 -35.12
CA ILE A 459 4.57 25.51 -35.86
C ILE A 459 3.29 24.83 -35.38
N VAL A 460 3.17 24.61 -34.04
CA VAL A 460 2.01 23.93 -33.45
C VAL A 460 0.71 24.70 -33.73
N THR A 461 0.74 26.03 -33.61
CA THR A 461 -0.41 26.88 -33.87
C THR A 461 -0.84 26.77 -35.34
N PHE A 462 0.09 26.91 -36.30
CA PHE A 462 -0.19 26.78 -37.69
C PHE A 462 -0.68 25.37 -38.07
N ALA A 463 -0.03 24.35 -37.52
CA ALA A 463 -0.37 22.94 -37.78
C ALA A 463 -1.79 22.62 -37.35
N ARG A 464 -2.17 23.02 -36.14
CA ARG A 464 -3.53 22.80 -35.61
C ARG A 464 -4.59 23.51 -36.43
N ALA A 465 -4.32 24.73 -36.87
CA ALA A 465 -5.25 25.50 -37.74
C ALA A 465 -5.45 24.89 -39.14
N ASN A 466 -4.46 24.12 -39.64
CA ASN A 466 -4.46 23.58 -41.02
C ASN A 466 -4.51 22.03 -41.05
N GLY A 467 -4.66 21.35 -39.91
CA GLY A 467 -4.77 19.89 -39.83
C GLY A 467 -3.47 19.13 -40.10
N PHE A 468 -2.30 19.75 -39.97
CA PHE A 468 -1.02 19.08 -40.16
C PHE A 468 -0.59 18.32 -38.89
N LYS A 469 -0.04 17.13 -39.12
CA LYS A 469 0.66 16.33 -38.12
C LYS A 469 2.18 16.54 -38.23
N PRO A 470 2.99 16.20 -37.18
CA PRO A 470 4.44 16.35 -37.25
C PRO A 470 5.09 15.77 -38.52
N ARG A 471 4.67 14.56 -38.91
CA ARG A 471 5.20 13.89 -40.13
C ARG A 471 4.83 14.56 -41.44
N THR A 472 3.70 15.25 -41.49
CA THR A 472 3.17 15.85 -42.76
C THR A 472 3.37 17.35 -42.81
N PHE A 473 4.01 17.95 -41.81
CA PHE A 473 4.22 19.40 -41.77
C PHE A 473 5.15 19.86 -42.89
N PRO A 474 4.77 20.88 -43.72
CA PRO A 474 5.61 21.33 -44.82
C PRO A 474 6.89 22.01 -44.33
N TYR A 475 8.08 21.48 -44.68
CA TYR A 475 9.36 22.05 -44.25
C TYR A 475 9.53 23.50 -44.72
N ALA A 476 9.12 23.85 -45.95
CA ALA A 476 9.15 25.22 -46.44
C ALA A 476 8.39 26.18 -45.51
N LYS A 477 7.26 25.73 -44.94
CA LYS A 477 6.51 26.52 -43.96
C LYS A 477 7.25 26.65 -42.60
N ALA A 478 8.00 25.64 -42.20
CA ALA A 478 8.85 25.73 -41.02
C ALA A 478 9.93 26.81 -41.21
N VAL A 479 10.54 26.90 -42.38
CA VAL A 479 11.53 27.94 -42.72
C VAL A 479 10.92 29.34 -42.60
N GLU A 480 9.71 29.56 -43.13
CA GLU A 480 9.01 30.85 -43.00
C GLU A 480 8.70 31.22 -41.53
N LEU A 481 8.20 30.25 -40.78
CA LEU A 481 7.83 30.47 -39.36
C LEU A 481 9.06 30.72 -38.48
N TYR A 482 10.19 30.07 -38.81
CA TYR A 482 11.46 30.34 -38.11
C TYR A 482 11.93 31.77 -38.38
N ALA A 483 11.94 32.22 -39.64
CA ALA A 483 12.31 33.59 -40.02
C ALA A 483 11.47 34.63 -39.26
N ALA A 484 10.16 34.41 -39.15
CA ALA A 484 9.27 35.27 -38.36
C ALA A 484 9.58 35.26 -36.86
N ALA A 485 9.90 34.07 -36.28
CA ALA A 485 10.30 33.96 -34.90
C ALA A 485 11.61 34.71 -34.61
N ILE A 486 12.65 34.49 -35.43
CA ILE A 486 13.94 35.19 -35.30
C ILE A 486 13.74 36.71 -35.35
N GLN A 487 12.94 37.20 -36.27
CA GLN A 487 12.63 38.63 -36.39
C GLN A 487 11.93 39.16 -35.12
N SER A 488 11.00 38.42 -34.57
CA SER A 488 10.29 38.82 -33.35
C SER A 488 11.21 38.94 -32.11
N PHE A 489 12.30 38.16 -32.07
CA PHE A 489 13.32 38.21 -31.03
C PHE A 489 14.51 39.11 -31.41
N GLN A 490 14.45 39.83 -32.55
CA GLN A 490 15.48 40.78 -33.00
C GLN A 490 16.88 40.15 -33.18
N LEU A 491 16.95 38.88 -33.61
CA LEU A 491 18.19 38.19 -33.90
C LEU A 491 18.60 38.40 -35.37
N PRO A 492 19.92 38.41 -35.70
CA PRO A 492 20.40 38.83 -37.03
C PRO A 492 20.22 37.80 -38.14
N ASP A 493 20.20 36.49 -37.84
CA ASP A 493 20.14 35.42 -38.85
C ASP A 493 18.77 34.76 -38.86
N ALA A 494 18.05 34.97 -39.96
CA ALA A 494 16.68 34.44 -40.16
C ALA A 494 16.65 33.08 -40.88
N LYS A 495 17.79 32.48 -41.19
CA LYS A 495 17.84 31.17 -41.87
C LYS A 495 17.70 30.05 -40.83
N LEU A 496 16.74 29.13 -41.02
CA LEU A 496 16.62 27.92 -40.19
C LEU A 496 17.91 27.10 -40.30
N PRO A 497 18.65 26.87 -39.19
CA PRO A 497 19.96 26.24 -39.25
C PRO A 497 19.91 24.72 -39.48
N MET A 498 18.76 24.07 -39.26
CA MET A 498 18.55 22.64 -39.55
C MET A 498 18.00 22.42 -40.95
N ASP A 499 18.39 21.33 -41.62
CA ASP A 499 17.80 20.90 -42.90
C ASP A 499 16.49 20.11 -42.68
N GLU A 500 15.86 19.70 -43.78
CA GLU A 500 14.59 18.97 -43.73
C GLU A 500 14.76 17.59 -43.04
N THR A 501 15.88 16.92 -43.24
CA THR A 501 16.16 15.60 -42.67
C THR A 501 16.25 15.69 -41.15
N GLU A 502 17.02 16.64 -40.68
CA GLU A 502 17.17 16.93 -39.25
C GLU A 502 15.82 17.36 -38.63
N PHE A 503 15.09 18.27 -39.30
CA PHE A 503 13.77 18.71 -38.84
C PHE A 503 12.80 17.53 -38.66
N ARG A 504 12.76 16.60 -39.63
CA ARG A 504 11.93 15.39 -39.56
C ARG A 504 12.36 14.46 -38.42
N GLN A 505 13.66 14.31 -38.26
CA GLN A 505 14.24 13.47 -37.21
C GLN A 505 13.91 13.99 -35.82
N VAL A 506 14.06 15.28 -35.56
CA VAL A 506 13.79 15.94 -34.29
C VAL A 506 12.30 15.84 -33.91
N LEU A 507 11.40 15.80 -34.87
CA LEU A 507 9.98 15.60 -34.60
C LEU A 507 9.59 14.13 -34.39
N SER A 508 10.55 13.20 -34.36
CA SER A 508 10.29 11.78 -34.11
C SER A 508 10.24 11.49 -32.60
N PRO A 509 9.21 10.81 -32.09
CA PRO A 509 9.17 10.34 -30.70
C PRO A 509 10.37 9.46 -30.30
N ALA A 510 10.82 8.60 -31.23
CA ALA A 510 11.98 7.74 -31.02
C ALA A 510 13.29 8.52 -30.88
N PHE A 511 13.45 9.59 -31.63
CA PHE A 511 14.60 10.48 -31.50
C PHE A 511 14.57 11.18 -30.14
N MET A 512 13.45 11.75 -29.76
CA MET A 512 13.31 12.43 -28.47
C MET A 512 13.61 11.51 -27.28
N VAL A 513 13.14 10.25 -27.28
CA VAL A 513 13.49 9.28 -26.22
C VAL A 513 14.99 9.01 -26.19
N LYS A 514 15.63 8.87 -27.38
CA LYS A 514 17.06 8.60 -27.49
C LYS A 514 17.94 9.75 -26.98
N THR A 515 17.51 10.99 -27.17
CA THR A 515 18.26 12.19 -26.75
C THR A 515 18.15 12.50 -25.26
N ARG A 516 17.22 11.86 -24.53
CA ARG A 516 17.05 12.04 -23.07
C ARG A 516 18.13 11.30 -22.28
N VAL A 517 19.37 11.78 -22.37
CA VAL A 517 20.55 11.14 -21.75
C VAL A 517 20.73 11.43 -20.26
N GLY A 518 19.85 12.23 -19.66
CA GLY A 518 19.87 12.54 -18.23
C GLY A 518 19.56 11.34 -17.36
N ILE A 519 20.11 11.31 -16.14
CA ILE A 519 19.81 10.29 -15.13
C ILE A 519 18.30 10.26 -14.86
N GLY A 520 17.69 9.07 -14.88
CA GLY A 520 16.26 8.88 -14.72
C GLY A 520 15.45 9.06 -16.02
N GLY A 521 16.10 9.31 -17.15
CA GLY A 521 15.45 9.45 -18.45
C GLY A 521 14.96 8.13 -19.04
N PRO A 522 14.12 8.22 -20.12
CA PRO A 522 13.48 7.04 -20.73
C PRO A 522 14.36 6.32 -21.75
N GLN A 523 15.59 6.75 -22.01
CA GLN A 523 16.46 6.12 -22.97
C GLN A 523 16.88 4.71 -22.51
N PRO A 524 17.03 3.75 -23.44
CA PRO A 524 17.17 2.33 -23.08
C PRO A 524 18.28 2.02 -22.11
N GLN A 525 19.48 2.60 -22.27
CA GLN A 525 20.63 2.34 -21.39
C GLN A 525 20.37 2.79 -19.94
N GLU A 526 19.71 3.94 -19.77
CA GLU A 526 19.37 4.44 -18.44
C GLU A 526 18.25 3.63 -17.80
N VAL A 527 17.28 3.20 -18.58
CA VAL A 527 16.20 2.30 -18.14
C VAL A 527 16.76 0.95 -17.70
N GLU A 528 17.71 0.38 -18.46
CA GLU A 528 18.38 -0.87 -18.10
C GLU A 528 19.22 -0.73 -16.81
N ARG A 529 19.87 0.42 -16.62
CA ARG A 529 20.59 0.71 -15.37
C ARG A 529 19.62 0.77 -14.19
N GLN A 530 18.52 1.52 -14.32
CA GLN A 530 17.49 1.60 -13.27
C GLN A 530 16.86 0.23 -12.96
N LEU A 531 16.57 -0.57 -13.99
CA LEU A 531 16.06 -1.92 -13.84
C LEU A 531 17.02 -2.82 -13.05
N THR A 532 18.32 -2.72 -13.35
CA THR A 532 19.36 -3.49 -12.65
C THR A 532 19.42 -3.11 -11.16
N GLU A 533 19.39 -1.82 -10.83
CA GLU A 533 19.39 -1.38 -9.43
C GLU A 533 18.09 -1.75 -8.69
N ALA A 534 16.94 -1.66 -9.35
CA ALA A 534 15.66 -2.08 -8.77
C ALA A 534 15.61 -3.58 -8.47
N LEU A 535 16.13 -4.43 -9.37
CA LEU A 535 16.26 -5.87 -9.15
C LEU A 535 17.17 -6.19 -7.96
N LYS A 536 18.29 -5.49 -7.83
CA LYS A 536 19.21 -5.63 -6.69
C LYS A 536 18.56 -5.23 -5.37
N THR A 537 17.80 -4.13 -5.36
CA THR A 537 17.05 -3.69 -4.18
C THR A 537 15.99 -4.72 -3.79
N LEU A 538 15.23 -5.24 -4.76
CA LEU A 538 14.24 -6.28 -4.53
C LEU A 538 14.85 -7.56 -3.95
N ASP A 539 16.03 -7.98 -4.42
CA ASP A 539 16.73 -9.15 -3.90
C ASP A 539 17.17 -8.96 -2.45
N ALA A 540 17.65 -7.76 -2.11
CA ALA A 540 17.97 -7.40 -0.74
C ALA A 540 16.73 -7.42 0.17
N ASP A 541 15.58 -6.91 -0.29
CA ASP A 541 14.33 -6.91 0.45
C ASP A 541 13.79 -8.34 0.69
N LYS A 542 13.89 -9.22 -0.30
CA LYS A 542 13.56 -10.65 -0.17
C LYS A 542 14.47 -11.34 0.85
N THR A 543 15.77 -11.09 0.79
CA THR A 543 16.74 -11.66 1.73
C THR A 543 16.46 -11.19 3.16
N TRP A 544 16.13 -9.91 3.33
CA TRP A 544 15.75 -9.37 4.63
C TRP A 544 14.50 -10.08 5.19
N MET A 545 13.46 -10.24 4.39
CA MET A 545 12.23 -10.92 4.79
C MET A 545 12.47 -12.39 5.18
N GLU A 546 13.26 -13.11 4.37
CA GLU A 546 13.64 -14.51 4.66
C GLU A 546 14.42 -14.60 5.99
N THR A 547 15.31 -13.64 6.25
CA THR A 547 16.08 -13.55 7.49
C THR A 547 15.15 -13.30 8.68
N ALA A 548 14.20 -12.37 8.57
CA ALA A 548 13.23 -12.08 9.62
C ALA A 548 12.40 -13.32 9.96
N ARG A 549 11.88 -14.04 8.96
CA ARG A 549 11.16 -15.32 9.17
C ARG A 549 12.08 -16.41 9.73
N GLY A 550 13.33 -16.47 9.29
CA GLY A 550 14.35 -17.40 9.78
C GLY A 550 14.64 -17.21 11.28
N ASN A 551 14.73 -15.98 11.73
CA ASN A 551 14.93 -15.63 13.14
C ASN A 551 13.75 -16.09 14.01
N ILE A 552 12.52 -15.90 13.54
CA ILE A 552 11.31 -16.39 14.24
C ILE A 552 11.34 -17.91 14.36
N ARG A 553 11.59 -18.64 13.27
CA ARG A 553 11.70 -20.11 13.31
C ARG A 553 12.81 -20.61 14.24
N SER A 554 13.94 -19.91 14.26
CA SER A 554 15.06 -20.24 15.14
C SER A 554 14.70 -20.04 16.62
N ALA A 555 13.92 -19.02 16.94
CA ALA A 555 13.41 -18.81 18.29
C ALA A 555 12.42 -19.91 18.70
N ASP A 556 11.55 -20.34 17.81
CA ASP A 556 10.63 -21.45 18.04
C ASP A 556 11.39 -22.75 18.35
N ALA A 557 12.43 -23.05 17.58
CA ALA A 557 13.29 -24.22 17.82
C ALA A 557 14.00 -24.14 19.18
N ARG A 558 14.49 -22.95 19.58
CA ARG A 558 15.09 -22.73 20.92
C ARG A 558 14.07 -22.95 22.04
N LEU A 559 12.88 -22.36 21.91
CA LEU A 559 11.81 -22.56 22.89
C LEU A 559 11.43 -24.04 23.00
N ASP A 560 11.27 -24.74 21.89
CA ASP A 560 10.95 -26.17 21.86
C ASP A 560 12.01 -26.99 22.58
N SER A 561 13.28 -26.72 22.31
CA SER A 561 14.39 -27.40 22.96
C SER A 561 14.41 -27.17 24.49
N SER A 562 14.36 -25.90 24.92
CA SER A 562 14.38 -25.55 26.34
C SER A 562 13.16 -26.09 27.10
N PHE A 563 11.99 -26.06 26.47
CA PHE A 563 10.77 -26.58 27.09
C PHE A 563 10.78 -28.11 27.21
N ARG A 564 11.30 -28.83 26.20
CA ARG A 564 11.49 -30.30 26.29
C ARG A 564 12.47 -30.69 27.40
N GLN A 565 13.51 -29.88 27.66
CA GLN A 565 14.43 -30.14 28.77
C GLN A 565 13.71 -30.05 30.12
N LEU A 566 12.71 -29.17 30.29
CA LEU A 566 11.91 -29.15 31.52
C LEU A 566 11.04 -30.39 31.70
N LEU A 567 10.60 -31.01 30.60
CA LEU A 567 9.78 -32.24 30.64
C LEU A 567 10.62 -33.50 30.88
N ALA A 568 11.94 -33.45 30.69
CA ALA A 568 12.84 -34.58 30.93
C ALA A 568 12.87 -34.93 32.41
N PRO A 569 13.01 -36.27 32.75
CA PRO A 569 13.02 -36.75 34.14
C PRO A 569 14.19 -36.23 34.99
#